data_6a0f8a679ebe78935a41504387f8dded
#
_entry.id   6a0f8a679ebe78935a41504387f8dded
#
_cell.length_a   1.000
_cell.length_b   1.000
_cell.length_c   1.000
_cell.angle_alpha   90.00
_cell.angle_beta   90.00
_cell.angle_gamma   90.00
#
_symmetry.space_group_name_H-M   'P 1'
#
loop_
_entity.id
_entity.type
_entity.pdbx_description
1 polymer ?
#
loop_
_entity_poly.entity_id
_entity_poly.type
_entity_poly.pdbx_seq_one_letter_code
_entity_poly.pdbx_strand_id
1 'polypeptide(L)'
;MAITATYTVTLSASDKDHARGEYVYASIVRTSPATLVPEGLYVQSATINMAGTTFWSGSGYNPYLDFGDIGRVFVSTSVTDKTAIPITTPTDFNLDELLLVGTVLNDFYIYGYKSSNGNVCTYASNNAQFTITATIVQQYAKSSARVTSSVEAGSASTVTFINPYLSNVYHVVDWRFGTKVKSTTTAVGASSTSYTVPLSWLTVIPSATSGTATVSVTTYASGGLELGTDTYSFTITAPSSAVPTLSLAAARINNSVPSSWGIYVQGQSGVTITATAAGYQGSTISSYTISGGATGTQSSNVFTISTIYSSGTITYTVKVTDSRGRTATASTSISVVAYSAPAFSATDAFRCIANMVPPQIPALTFQPRQQARSPLSAARTV
;
A
#
# COMPACT_ATOMS: atom_id res chain seq x y z
N MET A 1 27.16 14.64 -8.21
CA MET A 1 27.90 13.45 -8.70
C MET A 1 28.94 13.92 -9.69
N ALA A 2 30.13 13.32 -9.78
CA ALA A 2 31.15 13.69 -10.77
C ALA A 2 31.22 12.60 -11.85
N ILE A 3 31.25 13.02 -13.11
CA ILE A 3 31.51 12.16 -14.27
C ILE A 3 32.84 12.54 -14.85
N THR A 4 33.66 11.55 -15.19
CA THR A 4 34.98 11.75 -15.79
C THR A 4 35.04 11.13 -17.17
N ALA A 5 35.44 11.89 -18.17
CA ALA A 5 35.73 11.42 -19.53
C ALA A 5 37.20 11.67 -19.86
N THR A 6 37.89 10.65 -20.37
CA THR A 6 39.29 10.73 -20.77
C THR A 6 39.40 10.69 -22.29
N TYR A 7 40.17 11.61 -22.83
CA TYR A 7 40.45 11.75 -24.25
C TYR A 7 41.95 11.62 -24.48
N THR A 8 42.31 10.89 -25.52
CA THR A 8 43.69 10.83 -26.02
C THR A 8 43.79 11.59 -27.34
N VAL A 9 44.64 12.55 -27.38
CA VAL A 9 44.95 13.32 -28.59
C VAL A 9 46.22 12.77 -29.19
N THR A 10 46.16 12.28 -30.42
CA THR A 10 47.31 11.80 -31.16
C THR A 10 47.70 12.86 -32.18
N LEU A 11 48.86 13.44 -32.03
CA LEU A 11 49.44 14.35 -33.01
C LEU A 11 50.29 13.57 -34.01
N SER A 12 50.11 13.82 -35.31
CA SER A 12 50.97 13.23 -36.32
C SER A 12 52.37 13.88 -36.31
N ALA A 13 53.40 13.16 -36.77
CA ALA A 13 54.76 13.69 -36.79
C ALA A 13 54.96 14.89 -37.74
N SER A 14 54.02 15.11 -38.65
CA SER A 14 54.01 16.24 -39.59
C SER A 14 53.47 17.53 -38.94
N ASP A 15 52.88 17.44 -37.76
CA ASP A 15 52.18 18.58 -37.16
C ASP A 15 53.02 19.27 -36.07
N LYS A 16 54.32 19.06 -36.07
CA LYS A 16 55.22 19.57 -35.00
C LYS A 16 55.62 21.01 -35.14
N ASP A 17 55.72 21.52 -36.34
CA ASP A 17 56.22 22.88 -36.66
C ASP A 17 55.26 23.57 -37.65
N HIS A 18 54.48 24.50 -37.16
CA HIS A 18 53.52 25.25 -37.99
C HIS A 18 53.85 26.74 -38.04
N ALA A 19 53.69 27.29 -39.25
CA ALA A 19 53.89 28.68 -39.50
C ALA A 19 52.70 29.53 -39.00
N ARG A 20 52.89 30.86 -39.04
CA ARG A 20 51.91 31.86 -38.59
C ARG A 20 50.51 31.62 -39.17
N GLY A 21 49.50 31.43 -38.30
CA GLY A 21 48.07 31.36 -38.69
C GLY A 21 47.61 30.01 -39.19
N GLU A 22 48.38 28.92 -38.99
CA GLU A 22 48.00 27.57 -39.38
C GLU A 22 47.35 26.84 -38.21
N TYR A 23 46.37 25.96 -38.54
CA TYR A 23 45.69 25.09 -37.61
C TYR A 23 46.44 23.77 -37.50
N VAL A 24 46.59 23.26 -36.28
CA VAL A 24 47.04 21.90 -36.06
C VAL A 24 45.84 20.99 -35.91
N TYR A 25 45.69 20.12 -36.87
CA TYR A 25 44.67 19.09 -36.82
C TYR A 25 45.17 17.93 -35.98
N ALA A 26 44.41 17.56 -34.99
CA ALA A 26 44.69 16.39 -34.20
C ALA A 26 43.44 15.44 -34.24
N SER A 27 43.71 14.17 -34.47
CA SER A 27 42.63 13.20 -34.31
C SER A 27 42.46 12.91 -32.82
N ILE A 28 41.24 13.03 -32.31
CA ILE A 28 40.88 12.70 -30.95
C ILE A 28 40.23 11.39 -30.89
N VAL A 29 40.75 10.48 -30.09
CA VAL A 29 40.12 9.22 -29.76
C VAL A 29 39.69 9.24 -28.31
N ARG A 30 38.41 9.11 -28.05
CA ARG A 30 37.90 8.90 -26.70
C ARG A 30 38.34 7.53 -26.21
N THR A 31 39.09 7.47 -25.12
CA THR A 31 39.63 6.24 -24.55
C THR A 31 38.76 5.68 -23.42
N SER A 32 37.86 6.47 -22.85
CA SER A 32 36.89 6.02 -21.88
C SER A 32 35.53 5.68 -22.54
N PRO A 33 34.73 4.75 -22.00
CA PRO A 33 33.38 4.53 -22.46
C PRO A 33 32.53 5.80 -22.48
N ALA A 34 31.61 5.92 -23.44
CA ALA A 34 30.70 7.04 -23.48
C ALA A 34 29.83 7.03 -22.21
N THR A 35 29.94 8.06 -21.41
CA THR A 35 29.07 8.25 -20.25
C THR A 35 28.03 9.28 -20.66
N LEU A 36 26.81 8.78 -20.97
CA LEU A 36 25.66 9.64 -21.23
C LEU A 36 25.27 10.32 -19.91
N VAL A 37 24.97 11.62 -19.97
CA VAL A 37 24.28 12.30 -18.87
C VAL A 37 22.83 11.82 -18.90
N PRO A 38 22.34 11.09 -17.87
CA PRO A 38 20.97 10.62 -17.87
C PRO A 38 19.98 11.79 -17.92
N GLU A 39 18.84 11.58 -18.58
CA GLU A 39 17.75 12.56 -18.58
C GLU A 39 17.34 12.92 -17.13
N GLY A 40 17.21 14.22 -16.86
CA GLY A 40 16.96 14.74 -15.53
C GLY A 40 18.20 15.19 -14.75
N LEU A 41 19.39 15.06 -15.36
CA LEU A 41 20.64 15.64 -14.88
C LEU A 41 21.13 16.71 -15.86
N TYR A 42 21.92 17.66 -15.37
CA TYR A 42 22.64 18.61 -16.20
C TYR A 42 24.05 18.83 -15.65
N VAL A 43 24.94 19.27 -16.51
CA VAL A 43 26.32 19.60 -16.13
C VAL A 43 26.33 20.97 -15.49
N GLN A 44 26.68 21.05 -14.20
CA GLN A 44 26.79 22.30 -13.46
C GLN A 44 28.12 22.97 -13.71
N SER A 45 29.19 22.20 -13.78
CA SER A 45 30.57 22.69 -14.02
C SER A 45 31.40 21.54 -14.56
N ALA A 46 32.45 21.91 -15.31
CA ALA A 46 33.44 20.94 -15.75
C ALA A 46 34.86 21.54 -15.63
N THR A 47 35.82 20.65 -15.50
CA THR A 47 37.26 21.00 -15.52
C THR A 47 38.00 20.09 -16.48
N ILE A 48 38.96 20.65 -17.20
CA ILE A 48 39.90 19.89 -18.03
C ILE A 48 41.22 19.75 -17.26
N ASN A 49 41.62 18.51 -17.05
CA ASN A 49 42.96 18.20 -16.53
C ASN A 49 43.85 17.77 -17.68
N MET A 50 44.91 18.50 -17.90
CA MET A 50 45.88 18.27 -18.94
C MET A 50 47.27 17.89 -18.36
N ALA A 51 47.30 17.30 -17.17
CA ALA A 51 48.53 16.86 -16.53
C ALA A 51 49.33 15.91 -17.44
N GLY A 52 50.63 16.11 -17.56
CA GLY A 52 51.50 15.33 -18.45
C GLY A 52 51.48 15.76 -19.90
N THR A 53 50.76 16.84 -20.25
CA THR A 53 50.71 17.41 -21.59
C THR A 53 51.47 18.71 -21.60
N THR A 54 52.55 18.81 -22.38
CA THR A 54 53.37 20.02 -22.51
C THR A 54 53.02 20.72 -23.82
N PHE A 55 52.44 21.90 -23.73
CA PHE A 55 52.33 22.83 -24.84
C PHE A 55 53.38 23.90 -24.64
N TRP A 56 54.28 24.06 -25.59
CA TRP A 56 55.27 25.13 -25.55
C TRP A 56 54.86 26.23 -26.49
N SER A 57 54.79 27.45 -26.00
CA SER A 57 54.55 28.60 -26.83
C SER A 57 55.61 29.65 -26.56
N GLY A 58 56.19 30.25 -27.64
CA GLY A 58 56.96 31.45 -27.53
C GLY A 58 56.14 32.66 -27.06
N SER A 59 56.78 33.71 -26.58
CA SER A 59 56.12 34.92 -26.08
C SER A 59 55.10 35.49 -27.09
N GLY A 60 53.85 35.70 -26.66
CA GLY A 60 52.82 36.35 -27.47
C GLY A 60 51.75 35.44 -28.06
N TYR A 61 51.60 34.21 -27.55
CA TYR A 61 50.57 33.25 -27.99
C TYR A 61 49.49 33.00 -26.92
N ASN A 62 48.26 32.90 -27.36
CA ASN A 62 47.14 32.45 -26.56
C ASN A 62 46.61 31.13 -27.17
N PRO A 63 47.16 29.98 -26.77
CA PRO A 63 46.63 28.70 -27.22
C PRO A 63 45.22 28.48 -26.70
N TYR A 64 44.34 27.94 -27.53
CA TYR A 64 43.03 27.47 -27.10
C TYR A 64 42.75 26.10 -27.71
N LEU A 65 41.90 25.37 -27.02
CA LEU A 65 41.35 24.13 -27.48
C LEU A 65 39.99 24.43 -28.14
N ASP A 66 39.85 24.05 -29.42
CA ASP A 66 38.63 24.23 -30.18
C ASP A 66 37.96 22.86 -30.33
N PHE A 67 36.77 22.72 -29.81
CA PHE A 67 35.97 21.48 -29.86
C PHE A 67 34.93 21.54 -30.99
N GLY A 68 35.21 22.30 -32.04
CA GLY A 68 34.27 22.45 -33.16
C GLY A 68 32.99 23.19 -32.74
N ASP A 69 31.84 22.62 -33.07
CA ASP A 69 30.53 23.20 -32.77
C ASP A 69 30.24 23.33 -31.27
N ILE A 70 30.99 22.60 -30.42
CA ILE A 70 30.84 22.64 -28.96
C ILE A 70 31.42 23.90 -28.32
N GLY A 71 32.45 24.49 -28.93
CA GLY A 71 33.04 25.73 -28.49
C GLY A 71 34.54 25.68 -28.16
N ARG A 72 35.07 26.74 -27.61
CA ARG A 72 36.52 26.97 -27.39
C ARG A 72 36.87 27.15 -25.93
N VAL A 73 37.97 26.57 -25.49
CA VAL A 73 38.55 26.77 -24.16
C VAL A 73 39.92 27.41 -24.28
N PHE A 74 40.10 28.57 -23.65
CA PHE A 74 41.39 29.23 -23.60
C PHE A 74 42.35 28.53 -22.64
N VAL A 75 43.51 28.19 -23.12
CA VAL A 75 44.64 27.73 -22.33
C VAL A 75 45.56 28.91 -22.15
N SER A 76 45.73 29.46 -20.96
CA SER A 76 46.52 30.67 -20.73
C SER A 76 47.99 30.51 -21.15
N THR A 77 48.60 31.62 -21.53
CA THR A 77 50.00 31.75 -21.97
C THR A 77 51.00 31.09 -21.02
N SER A 78 51.87 30.24 -21.54
CA SER A 78 52.91 29.42 -20.87
C SER A 78 52.35 28.31 -19.98
N VAL A 79 52.17 27.15 -20.57
CA VAL A 79 51.64 25.95 -19.87
C VAL A 79 52.71 24.90 -19.81
N THR A 80 53.37 24.83 -18.68
CA THR A 80 54.01 23.61 -18.22
C THR A 80 53.08 23.02 -17.15
N ASP A 81 52.60 21.80 -17.38
CA ASP A 81 51.78 21.03 -16.43
C ASP A 81 50.66 21.80 -15.72
N LYS A 82 49.46 21.89 -16.32
CA LYS A 82 48.27 22.40 -15.61
C LYS A 82 47.36 21.27 -15.14
N THR A 83 47.18 21.22 -13.83
CA THR A 83 46.46 20.16 -13.15
C THR A 83 44.95 20.29 -13.17
N ALA A 84 44.35 21.47 -13.36
CA ALA A 84 42.94 21.65 -13.60
C ALA A 84 42.63 23.02 -14.16
N ILE A 85 42.03 23.08 -15.33
CA ILE A 85 41.56 24.33 -15.94
C ILE A 85 40.04 24.32 -15.86
N PRO A 86 39.44 25.28 -15.15
CA PRO A 86 37.96 25.39 -15.18
C PRO A 86 37.57 25.78 -16.60
N ILE A 87 36.59 25.00 -17.13
CA ILE A 87 35.90 25.38 -18.35
C ILE A 87 34.89 26.46 -17.93
N THR A 88 35.30 27.72 -18.06
CA THR A 88 34.36 28.84 -17.97
C THR A 88 33.58 28.84 -19.27
N THR A 89 32.33 28.47 -19.23
CA THR A 89 31.44 28.46 -20.39
C THR A 89 31.29 29.87 -20.96
N PRO A 90 31.82 30.17 -22.13
CA PRO A 90 31.24 31.22 -22.99
C PRO A 90 29.80 30.77 -23.29
N THR A 91 28.92 31.71 -23.59
CA THR A 91 27.49 31.46 -23.93
C THR A 91 27.26 30.40 -24.99
N ASP A 92 28.28 29.97 -25.68
CA ASP A 92 28.24 29.10 -26.87
C ASP A 92 28.87 27.71 -26.62
N PHE A 93 29.31 27.39 -25.38
CA PHE A 93 29.96 26.11 -25.08
C PHE A 93 28.94 25.13 -24.47
N ASN A 94 28.58 24.09 -25.23
CA ASN A 94 27.63 23.09 -24.75
C ASN A 94 28.35 21.96 -23.98
N LEU A 95 28.41 22.09 -22.67
CA LEU A 95 29.01 21.08 -21.78
C LEU A 95 28.31 19.74 -21.84
N ASP A 96 27.02 19.73 -22.11
CA ASP A 96 26.20 18.49 -22.20
C ASP A 96 26.61 17.71 -23.47
N GLU A 97 26.84 18.38 -24.58
CA GLU A 97 27.35 17.76 -25.82
C GLU A 97 28.74 17.18 -25.63
N LEU A 98 29.63 17.86 -24.89
CA LEU A 98 30.98 17.37 -24.64
C LEU A 98 31.01 16.03 -23.89
N LEU A 99 30.00 15.76 -23.05
CA LEU A 99 29.83 14.51 -22.28
C LEU A 99 28.98 13.49 -23.00
N LEU A 100 27.97 13.92 -23.76
CA LEU A 100 27.03 13.09 -24.48
C LEU A 100 27.61 12.41 -25.72
N VAL A 101 28.64 13.00 -26.33
CA VAL A 101 29.14 12.55 -27.63
C VAL A 101 29.97 11.29 -27.49
N GLY A 102 29.30 10.13 -27.66
CA GLY A 102 29.95 8.86 -28.04
C GLY A 102 30.51 8.87 -29.47
N THR A 103 30.58 10.02 -30.11
CA THR A 103 31.09 10.23 -31.47
C THR A 103 32.54 10.71 -31.39
N VAL A 104 33.35 10.24 -32.30
CA VAL A 104 34.66 10.80 -32.61
C VAL A 104 34.42 12.29 -32.84
N LEU A 105 35.00 13.15 -31.98
CA LEU A 105 35.05 14.58 -32.27
C LEU A 105 35.93 14.73 -33.51
N ASN A 106 35.30 14.78 -34.66
CA ASN A 106 36.03 14.86 -35.93
C ASN A 106 36.75 16.20 -36.15
N ASP A 107 36.39 17.22 -35.34
CA ASP A 107 36.83 18.60 -35.54
C ASP A 107 37.40 19.17 -34.22
N PHE A 108 38.46 18.55 -33.71
CA PHE A 108 39.20 19.12 -32.61
C PHE A 108 40.45 19.82 -33.15
N TYR A 109 40.62 21.10 -32.81
CA TYR A 109 41.75 21.89 -33.22
C TYR A 109 42.50 22.37 -31.99
N ILE A 110 43.82 22.19 -31.99
CA ILE A 110 44.71 22.93 -31.11
C ILE A 110 45.12 24.15 -31.88
N TYR A 111 44.68 25.30 -31.40
CA TYR A 111 44.90 26.55 -32.11
C TYR A 111 45.99 27.38 -31.43
N GLY A 112 47.06 27.64 -32.11
CA GLY A 112 48.10 28.58 -31.70
C GLY A 112 48.07 29.83 -32.59
N TYR A 113 47.64 30.97 -32.06
CA TYR A 113 47.66 32.23 -32.80
C TYR A 113 48.96 32.99 -32.56
N LYS A 114 49.66 33.31 -33.62
CA LYS A 114 50.88 34.13 -33.58
C LYS A 114 50.56 35.59 -33.91
N SER A 115 50.86 36.49 -32.96
CA SER A 115 50.47 37.90 -33.13
C SER A 115 51.48 38.77 -33.90
N SER A 116 52.74 38.50 -34.05
CA SER A 116 53.62 39.33 -34.89
C SER A 116 55.03 38.88 -35.22
N ASN A 117 55.76 38.09 -34.51
CA ASN A 117 57.16 37.80 -34.81
C ASN A 117 57.57 36.33 -34.78
N GLY A 118 57.51 35.69 -35.90
CA GLY A 118 58.43 34.67 -36.40
C GLY A 118 58.73 33.39 -35.63
N ASN A 119 58.12 33.07 -34.46
CA ASN A 119 58.45 31.87 -33.71
C ASN A 119 57.38 30.78 -33.87
N VAL A 120 57.82 29.56 -33.95
CA VAL A 120 57.11 28.36 -34.21
C VAL A 120 56.49 27.78 -32.89
N CYS A 121 55.26 27.32 -32.89
CA CYS A 121 54.73 26.53 -31.78
C CYS A 121 55.29 25.13 -31.87
N THR A 122 55.92 24.62 -30.84
CA THR A 122 56.48 23.27 -30.80
C THR A 122 55.72 22.46 -29.76
N TYR A 123 55.25 21.29 -30.14
CA TYR A 123 54.57 20.36 -29.24
C TYR A 123 55.54 19.28 -28.77
N ALA A 124 55.62 19.06 -27.45
CA ALA A 124 56.67 18.20 -26.88
C ALA A 124 56.28 16.69 -26.82
N SER A 125 55.04 16.30 -27.07
CA SER A 125 54.68 14.88 -27.03
C SER A 125 53.78 14.48 -28.18
N ASN A 126 53.99 13.26 -28.70
CA ASN A 126 53.20 12.66 -29.76
C ASN A 126 51.82 12.15 -29.28
N ASN A 127 51.62 12.03 -27.98
CA ASN A 127 50.36 11.61 -27.38
C ASN A 127 50.06 12.49 -26.17
N ALA A 128 49.13 13.38 -26.30
CA ALA A 128 48.60 14.17 -25.21
C ALA A 128 47.33 13.51 -24.68
N GLN A 129 47.24 13.38 -23.39
CA GLN A 129 45.99 12.95 -22.74
C GLN A 129 45.40 14.10 -21.95
N PHE A 130 44.10 14.28 -22.05
CA PHE A 130 43.39 15.16 -21.15
C PHE A 130 42.15 14.47 -20.60
N THR A 131 41.80 14.83 -19.39
CA THR A 131 40.64 14.28 -18.69
C THR A 131 39.66 15.41 -18.39
N ILE A 132 38.45 15.27 -18.82
CA ILE A 132 37.35 16.17 -18.47
C ILE A 132 36.59 15.57 -17.29
N THR A 133 36.54 16.32 -16.20
CA THR A 133 35.73 15.98 -15.04
C THR A 133 34.60 16.98 -14.91
N ALA A 134 33.36 16.48 -14.98
CA ALA A 134 32.18 17.30 -14.87
C ALA A 134 31.42 17.00 -13.55
N THR A 135 30.92 18.05 -12.93
CA THR A 135 29.96 17.93 -11.83
C THR A 135 28.55 17.99 -12.39
N ILE A 136 27.81 16.91 -12.19
CA ILE A 136 26.43 16.82 -12.61
C ILE A 136 25.49 16.96 -11.41
N VAL A 137 24.36 17.63 -11.61
CA VAL A 137 23.33 17.86 -10.61
C VAL A 137 21.96 17.48 -11.17
N GLN A 138 21.01 17.23 -10.29
CA GLN A 138 19.63 16.97 -10.69
C GLN A 138 19.01 18.23 -11.31
N GLN A 139 18.41 18.08 -12.48
CA GLN A 139 17.66 19.14 -13.15
C GLN A 139 16.29 19.34 -12.49
N TYR A 140 15.68 18.24 -12.05
CA TYR A 140 14.35 18.24 -11.44
C TYR A 140 14.45 17.83 -9.97
N ALA A 141 13.68 18.49 -9.12
CA ALA A 141 13.55 18.12 -7.73
C ALA A 141 12.55 16.96 -7.57
N LYS A 142 12.72 16.15 -6.52
CA LYS A 142 11.67 15.19 -6.14
C LYS A 142 10.39 15.92 -5.77
N SER A 143 9.24 15.29 -5.99
CA SER A 143 7.94 15.83 -5.63
C SER A 143 7.69 15.69 -4.13
N SER A 144 7.08 16.70 -3.53
CA SER A 144 6.31 16.51 -2.30
C SER A 144 4.88 16.11 -2.64
N ALA A 145 4.12 15.58 -1.65
CA ALA A 145 2.75 15.17 -1.90
C ALA A 145 1.80 15.56 -0.76
N ARG A 146 0.53 15.73 -1.11
CA ARG A 146 -0.58 15.76 -0.16
C ARG A 146 -1.31 14.44 -0.25
N VAL A 147 -1.53 13.80 0.90
CA VAL A 147 -2.20 12.51 1.02
C VAL A 147 -3.49 12.71 1.81
N THR A 148 -4.56 12.02 1.42
CA THR A 148 -5.78 11.94 2.22
C THR A 148 -5.45 11.42 3.61
N SER A 149 -5.68 12.20 4.67
CA SER A 149 -5.24 11.90 6.04
C SER A 149 -5.95 10.69 6.66
N SER A 150 -7.19 10.42 6.23
CA SER A 150 -7.98 9.25 6.65
C SER A 150 -8.86 8.77 5.52
N VAL A 151 -8.98 7.46 5.36
CA VAL A 151 -9.83 6.80 4.37
C VAL A 151 -10.56 5.62 5.00
N GLU A 152 -11.84 5.49 4.70
CA GLU A 152 -12.62 4.32 5.05
C GLU A 152 -12.31 3.20 4.04
N ALA A 153 -12.08 1.96 4.50
CA ALA A 153 -11.89 0.82 3.62
C ALA A 153 -13.13 0.64 2.72
N GLY A 154 -12.90 0.47 1.42
CA GLY A 154 -13.91 0.56 0.36
C GLY A 154 -13.90 1.89 -0.38
N SER A 155 -13.22 2.92 0.14
CA SER A 155 -13.10 4.26 -0.44
C SER A 155 -11.69 4.53 -0.99
N ALA A 156 -11.56 5.61 -1.78
CA ALA A 156 -10.29 5.96 -2.42
C ALA A 156 -9.41 6.81 -1.52
N SER A 157 -8.13 6.43 -1.42
CA SER A 157 -7.04 7.27 -0.93
C SER A 157 -6.41 7.99 -2.12
N THR A 158 -6.31 9.31 -2.05
CA THR A 158 -5.75 10.15 -3.12
C THR A 158 -4.42 10.75 -2.69
N VAL A 159 -3.46 10.72 -3.61
CA VAL A 159 -2.16 11.39 -3.51
C VAL A 159 -2.11 12.46 -4.58
N THR A 160 -1.92 13.71 -4.17
CA THR A 160 -1.74 14.86 -5.06
C THR A 160 -0.28 15.31 -5.02
N PHE A 161 0.39 15.35 -6.16
CA PHE A 161 1.79 15.70 -6.27
C PHE A 161 1.98 17.22 -6.34
N ILE A 162 3.05 17.70 -5.73
CA ILE A 162 3.45 19.11 -5.72
C ILE A 162 4.89 19.17 -6.24
N ASN A 163 5.03 19.61 -7.49
CA ASN A 163 6.31 19.76 -8.15
C ASN A 163 6.17 20.77 -9.31
N PRO A 164 7.05 21.78 -9.43
CA PRO A 164 7.02 22.70 -10.56
C PRO A 164 7.35 22.05 -11.91
N TYR A 165 7.95 20.85 -11.88
CA TYR A 165 8.40 20.10 -13.05
C TYR A 165 7.55 18.86 -13.36
N LEU A 166 6.24 18.88 -13.04
CA LEU A 166 5.35 17.73 -13.25
C LEU A 166 5.39 17.18 -14.68
N SER A 167 5.49 18.07 -15.69
CA SER A 167 5.57 17.67 -17.10
C SER A 167 6.80 16.83 -17.46
N ASN A 168 7.81 16.78 -16.58
CA ASN A 168 9.08 16.09 -16.81
C ASN A 168 9.31 14.92 -15.87
N VAL A 169 8.34 14.61 -15.00
CA VAL A 169 8.46 13.53 -14.00
C VAL A 169 7.25 12.62 -13.99
N TYR A 170 7.47 11.39 -13.53
CA TYR A 170 6.42 10.46 -13.17
C TYR A 170 6.65 9.93 -11.76
N HIS A 171 5.65 9.23 -11.21
CA HIS A 171 5.72 8.76 -9.85
C HIS A 171 5.39 7.27 -9.76
N VAL A 172 6.11 6.57 -8.87
CA VAL A 172 5.73 5.26 -8.36
C VAL A 172 5.19 5.47 -6.96
N VAL A 173 3.94 5.06 -6.74
CA VAL A 173 3.24 5.24 -5.46
C VAL A 173 2.92 3.89 -4.86
N ASP A 174 3.45 3.64 -3.67
CA ASP A 174 3.28 2.40 -2.91
C ASP A 174 2.42 2.66 -1.67
N TRP A 175 1.18 2.16 -1.67
CA TRP A 175 0.34 2.11 -0.48
C TRP A 175 0.66 0.86 0.33
N ARG A 176 0.84 1.01 1.65
CA ARG A 176 1.16 -0.10 2.55
C ARG A 176 0.29 -0.05 3.80
N PHE A 177 -0.26 -1.22 4.18
CA PHE A 177 -0.97 -1.41 5.44
C PHE A 177 -0.59 -2.78 6.01
N GLY A 178 0.29 -2.79 7.00
CA GLY A 178 0.92 -4.02 7.48
C GLY A 178 1.60 -4.78 6.32
N THR A 179 1.16 -6.00 6.08
CA THR A 179 1.65 -6.85 4.98
C THR A 179 1.00 -6.57 3.62
N LYS A 180 -0.05 -5.75 3.58
CA LYS A 180 -0.74 -5.40 2.34
C LYS A 180 0.00 -4.29 1.61
N VAL A 181 0.22 -4.48 0.32
CA VAL A 181 0.93 -3.52 -0.54
C VAL A 181 0.18 -3.37 -1.87
N LYS A 182 0.13 -2.15 -2.36
CA LYS A 182 -0.31 -1.82 -3.72
C LYS A 182 0.62 -0.78 -4.31
N SER A 183 1.23 -1.10 -5.44
CA SER A 183 2.04 -0.18 -6.23
C SER A 183 1.28 0.32 -7.45
N THR A 184 1.51 1.57 -7.82
CA THR A 184 0.96 2.19 -9.03
C THR A 184 1.98 3.15 -9.62
N THR A 185 2.24 3.03 -10.92
CA THR A 185 3.07 3.97 -11.68
C THR A 185 2.14 4.95 -12.41
N THR A 186 2.43 6.24 -12.32
CA THR A 186 1.67 7.28 -13.03
C THR A 186 2.25 7.53 -14.41
N ALA A 187 1.47 8.18 -15.28
CA ALA A 187 2.03 8.80 -16.48
C ALA A 187 2.90 9.99 -16.11
N VAL A 188 3.83 10.37 -17.02
CA VAL A 188 4.56 11.64 -16.94
C VAL A 188 3.54 12.79 -16.97
N GLY A 189 3.73 13.79 -16.13
CA GLY A 189 2.84 14.95 -16.05
C GLY A 189 1.60 14.75 -15.16
N ALA A 190 1.40 13.57 -14.59
CA ALA A 190 0.26 13.34 -13.70
C ALA A 190 0.37 14.22 -12.44
N SER A 191 -0.72 14.91 -12.10
CA SER A 191 -0.83 15.74 -10.91
C SER A 191 -1.33 14.99 -9.67
N SER A 192 -1.92 13.81 -9.86
CA SER A 192 -2.43 12.97 -8.76
C SER A 192 -2.59 11.52 -9.19
N THR A 193 -2.76 10.66 -8.19
CA THR A 193 -3.22 9.28 -8.35
C THR A 193 -4.09 8.89 -7.19
N SER A 194 -4.92 7.86 -7.35
CA SER A 194 -5.78 7.36 -6.28
C SER A 194 -5.84 5.83 -6.29
N TYR A 195 -6.10 5.28 -5.12
CA TYR A 195 -6.27 3.85 -4.92
C TYR A 195 -7.44 3.58 -3.99
N THR A 196 -8.40 2.77 -4.43
CA THR A 196 -9.49 2.32 -3.56
C THR A 196 -8.97 1.22 -2.63
N VAL A 197 -8.94 1.52 -1.33
CA VAL A 197 -8.47 0.59 -0.30
C VAL A 197 -9.45 -0.55 -0.14
N PRO A 198 -9.11 -1.81 -0.48
CA PRO A 198 -10.07 -2.92 -0.40
C PRO A 198 -10.46 -3.23 1.05
N LEU A 199 -11.71 -3.68 1.26
CA LEU A 199 -12.18 -4.16 2.56
C LEU A 199 -11.32 -5.31 3.13
N SER A 200 -10.69 -6.11 2.26
CA SER A 200 -9.79 -7.18 2.66
C SER A 200 -8.52 -6.70 3.40
N TRP A 201 -8.19 -5.41 3.32
CA TRP A 201 -7.09 -4.85 4.10
C TRP A 201 -7.39 -4.76 5.59
N LEU A 202 -8.68 -4.81 5.98
CA LEU A 202 -9.10 -4.85 7.39
C LEU A 202 -8.60 -6.09 8.13
N THR A 203 -8.16 -7.14 7.43
CA THR A 203 -7.49 -8.30 8.05
C THR A 203 -6.21 -7.94 8.80
N VAL A 204 -5.61 -6.78 8.52
CA VAL A 204 -4.44 -6.26 9.24
C VAL A 204 -4.80 -5.75 10.65
N ILE A 205 -6.07 -5.34 10.84
CA ILE A 205 -6.58 -4.81 12.10
C ILE A 205 -7.77 -5.63 12.63
N PRO A 206 -7.59 -6.93 12.95
CA PRO A 206 -8.68 -7.82 13.33
C PRO A 206 -9.38 -7.40 14.64
N SER A 207 -8.71 -6.63 15.48
CA SER A 207 -9.20 -6.21 16.81
C SER A 207 -9.32 -4.69 16.96
N ALA A 208 -9.18 -3.92 15.89
CA ALA A 208 -9.28 -2.47 15.92
C ALA A 208 -10.19 -1.95 14.79
N THR A 209 -10.77 -0.77 14.99
CA THR A 209 -11.61 -0.09 13.99
C THR A 209 -10.82 0.86 13.10
N SER A 210 -9.55 1.10 13.41
CA SER A 210 -8.65 1.91 12.61
C SER A 210 -7.19 1.48 12.77
N GLY A 211 -6.36 1.84 11.81
CA GLY A 211 -4.92 1.58 11.87
C GLY A 211 -4.15 2.53 10.95
N THR A 212 -2.86 2.71 11.25
CA THR A 212 -1.96 3.56 10.46
C THR A 212 -1.44 2.81 9.26
N ALA A 213 -1.59 3.41 8.10
CA ALA A 213 -1.03 3.00 6.82
C ALA A 213 0.02 4.02 6.37
N THR A 214 0.84 3.64 5.40
CA THR A 214 1.82 4.52 4.76
C THR A 214 1.64 4.53 3.26
N VAL A 215 2.02 5.65 2.65
CA VAL A 215 2.19 5.77 1.20
C VAL A 215 3.56 6.35 0.92
N SER A 216 4.35 5.65 0.10
CA SER A 216 5.63 6.13 -0.39
C SER A 216 5.47 6.64 -1.82
N VAL A 217 5.99 7.83 -2.09
CA VAL A 217 5.99 8.48 -3.40
C VAL A 217 7.42 8.58 -3.87
N THR A 218 7.80 7.77 -4.84
CA THR A 218 9.09 7.84 -5.50
C THR A 218 8.93 8.62 -6.80
N THR A 219 9.72 9.69 -6.95
CA THR A 219 9.72 10.55 -8.14
C THR A 219 10.82 10.12 -9.08
N TYR A 220 10.50 9.99 -10.34
CA TYR A 220 11.44 9.69 -11.44
C TYR A 220 11.37 10.78 -12.49
N ALA A 221 12.52 11.14 -13.06
CA ALA A 221 12.54 11.89 -14.32
C ALA A 221 11.92 11.05 -15.45
N SER A 222 11.45 11.68 -16.53
CA SER A 222 10.84 10.99 -17.68
C SER A 222 11.74 9.91 -18.27
N GLY A 223 13.08 10.10 -18.24
CA GLY A 223 14.08 9.10 -18.65
C GLY A 223 14.36 7.98 -17.65
N GLY A 224 13.65 7.91 -16.53
CA GLY A 224 13.76 6.82 -15.55
C GLY A 224 14.76 7.02 -14.42
N LEU A 225 15.43 8.19 -14.33
CA LEU A 225 16.31 8.54 -13.20
C LEU A 225 15.47 8.74 -11.94
N GLU A 226 15.80 8.03 -10.86
CA GLU A 226 15.18 8.26 -9.55
C GLU A 226 15.68 9.58 -8.94
N LEU A 227 14.73 10.47 -8.62
CA LEU A 227 15.01 11.78 -8.01
C LEU A 227 14.87 11.74 -6.48
N GLY A 228 14.17 10.75 -5.96
CA GLY A 228 14.04 10.49 -4.53
C GLY A 228 12.64 10.06 -4.12
N THR A 229 12.53 9.62 -2.85
CA THR A 229 11.31 9.09 -2.26
C THR A 229 10.92 9.89 -1.01
N ASP A 230 9.62 10.15 -0.85
CA ASP A 230 9.03 10.63 0.40
C ASP A 230 7.94 9.66 0.87
N THR A 231 7.79 9.53 2.19
CA THR A 231 6.80 8.64 2.80
C THR A 231 5.87 9.43 3.71
N TYR A 232 4.57 9.18 3.57
CA TYR A 232 3.49 9.83 4.30
C TYR A 232 2.66 8.80 5.04
N SER A 233 2.16 9.16 6.21
CA SER A 233 1.24 8.32 6.99
C SER A 233 -0.20 8.79 6.79
N PHE A 234 -1.14 7.84 6.77
CA PHE A 234 -2.56 8.09 6.78
C PHE A 234 -3.30 7.02 7.57
N THR A 235 -4.57 7.24 7.90
CA THR A 235 -5.37 6.30 8.69
C THR A 235 -6.34 5.55 7.79
N ILE A 236 -6.39 4.22 7.94
CA ILE A 236 -7.46 3.40 7.36
C ILE A 236 -8.45 3.06 8.47
N THR A 237 -9.76 3.29 8.22
CA THR A 237 -10.85 2.99 9.15
C THR A 237 -11.76 1.88 8.61
N ALA A 238 -12.29 1.07 9.51
CA ALA A 238 -13.30 0.09 9.17
C ALA A 238 -14.67 0.77 9.01
N PRO A 239 -15.41 0.54 7.92
CA PRO A 239 -16.75 1.08 7.72
C PRO A 239 -17.72 0.61 8.82
N SER A 240 -18.79 1.39 9.04
CA SER A 240 -19.83 1.02 9.99
C SER A 240 -20.54 -0.28 9.61
N SER A 241 -20.56 -0.61 8.32
CA SER A 241 -21.12 -1.86 7.78
C SER A 241 -20.25 -3.11 8.01
N ALA A 242 -19.01 -2.94 8.50
CA ALA A 242 -18.12 -4.07 8.83
C ALA A 242 -18.52 -4.71 10.16
N VAL A 243 -19.69 -5.34 10.19
CA VAL A 243 -20.28 -6.03 11.36
C VAL A 243 -20.20 -7.54 11.18
N PRO A 244 -20.22 -8.33 12.28
CA PRO A 244 -20.28 -9.78 12.21
C PRO A 244 -21.61 -10.25 11.61
N THR A 245 -21.62 -11.44 11.03
CA THR A 245 -22.86 -12.15 10.63
C THR A 245 -23.38 -12.96 11.79
N LEU A 246 -24.71 -13.15 11.86
CA LEU A 246 -25.37 -13.93 12.90
C LEU A 246 -26.64 -14.59 12.37
N SER A 247 -26.79 -15.87 12.67
CA SER A 247 -28.07 -16.63 12.53
C SER A 247 -28.32 -17.47 13.76
N LEU A 248 -29.59 -17.79 14.05
CA LEU A 248 -30.02 -18.56 15.20
C LEU A 248 -30.78 -19.82 14.80
N ALA A 249 -30.57 -20.89 15.57
CA ALA A 249 -31.36 -22.10 15.53
C ALA A 249 -31.88 -22.41 16.94
N ALA A 250 -33.14 -22.80 17.06
CA ALA A 250 -33.74 -23.28 18.31
C ALA A 250 -34.04 -24.79 18.21
N ALA A 251 -33.54 -25.53 19.17
CA ALA A 251 -33.78 -26.97 19.28
C ALA A 251 -34.43 -27.32 20.63
N ARG A 252 -35.45 -28.15 20.58
CA ARG A 252 -36.15 -28.55 21.80
C ARG A 252 -35.31 -29.52 22.64
N ILE A 253 -35.27 -29.31 23.93
CA ILE A 253 -34.82 -30.30 24.91
C ILE A 253 -36.03 -31.08 25.37
N ASN A 254 -36.00 -32.39 25.14
CA ASN A 254 -37.07 -33.31 25.49
C ASN A 254 -36.88 -33.76 26.96
N ASN A 255 -37.51 -33.06 27.88
CA ASN A 255 -37.51 -33.45 29.30
C ASN A 255 -38.57 -34.54 29.54
N SER A 256 -39.78 -34.12 29.91
CA SER A 256 -40.91 -35.03 30.20
C SER A 256 -41.91 -35.14 29.05
N VAL A 257 -41.71 -34.42 27.96
CA VAL A 257 -42.62 -34.39 26.79
C VAL A 257 -42.09 -35.34 25.71
N PRO A 258 -42.89 -36.28 25.18
CA PRO A 258 -42.46 -37.15 24.10
C PRO A 258 -41.93 -36.38 22.89
N SER A 259 -40.85 -36.86 22.31
CA SER A 259 -40.20 -36.19 21.15
C SER A 259 -41.11 -36.11 19.94
N SER A 260 -41.98 -37.13 19.75
CA SER A 260 -42.94 -37.24 18.66
C SER A 260 -44.01 -36.14 18.65
N TRP A 261 -44.26 -35.47 19.78
CA TRP A 261 -45.27 -34.41 19.83
C TRP A 261 -44.81 -33.11 19.14
N GLY A 262 -43.51 -32.89 19.04
CA GLY A 262 -42.98 -31.71 18.34
C GLY A 262 -43.30 -30.34 18.95
N ILE A 263 -43.84 -30.30 20.19
CA ILE A 263 -44.31 -29.10 20.89
C ILE A 263 -43.46 -28.78 22.11
N TYR A 264 -43.37 -27.49 22.47
CA TYR A 264 -42.85 -27.04 23.76
C TYR A 264 -43.99 -26.97 24.77
N VAL A 265 -43.79 -27.46 25.97
CA VAL A 265 -44.77 -27.45 27.05
C VAL A 265 -44.17 -26.75 28.27
N GLN A 266 -44.94 -25.81 28.86
CA GLN A 266 -44.55 -25.03 30.02
C GLN A 266 -44.16 -25.94 31.20
N GLY A 267 -42.99 -25.68 31.82
CA GLY A 267 -42.47 -26.47 32.94
C GLY A 267 -41.96 -27.87 32.58
N GLN A 268 -42.20 -28.35 31.32
CA GLN A 268 -41.90 -29.73 30.90
C GLN A 268 -40.93 -29.82 29.71
N SER A 269 -40.64 -28.72 29.07
CA SER A 269 -39.69 -28.65 27.98
C SER A 269 -38.61 -27.63 28.26
N GLY A 270 -37.41 -27.82 27.65
CA GLY A 270 -36.37 -26.86 27.53
C GLY A 270 -36.08 -26.49 26.08
N VAL A 271 -35.18 -25.56 25.85
CA VAL A 271 -34.73 -25.17 24.54
C VAL A 271 -33.21 -24.90 24.54
N THR A 272 -32.55 -25.30 23.48
CA THR A 272 -31.20 -24.91 23.17
C THR A 272 -31.23 -23.89 22.04
N ILE A 273 -30.67 -22.68 22.26
CA ILE A 273 -30.52 -21.67 21.24
C ILE A 273 -29.07 -21.73 20.80
N THR A 274 -28.82 -22.08 19.54
CA THR A 274 -27.49 -22.11 18.94
C THR A 274 -27.32 -20.92 18.01
N ALA A 275 -26.30 -20.12 18.26
CA ALA A 275 -25.93 -18.99 17.43
C ALA A 275 -24.79 -19.38 16.48
N THR A 276 -25.00 -19.20 15.18
CA THR A 276 -23.94 -19.32 14.17
C THR A 276 -23.50 -17.90 13.75
N ALA A 277 -22.29 -17.54 14.08
CA ALA A 277 -21.76 -16.19 13.82
C ALA A 277 -20.35 -16.25 13.24
N ALA A 278 -20.02 -15.27 12.40
CA ALA A 278 -18.69 -15.10 11.86
C ALA A 278 -18.29 -13.61 11.89
N GLY A 279 -17.05 -13.34 12.25
CA GLY A 279 -16.50 -12.00 12.20
C GLY A 279 -16.24 -11.55 10.76
N TYR A 280 -16.22 -10.24 10.53
CA TYR A 280 -15.99 -9.66 9.21
C TYR A 280 -14.51 -9.40 9.00
N GLN A 281 -13.96 -9.81 7.83
CA GLN A 281 -12.56 -9.54 7.43
C GLN A 281 -11.55 -9.76 8.56
N GLY A 282 -11.53 -10.99 9.10
CA GLY A 282 -10.53 -11.43 10.09
C GLY A 282 -10.85 -11.07 11.54
N SER A 283 -11.94 -10.34 11.86
CA SER A 283 -12.38 -10.21 13.25
C SER A 283 -12.91 -11.55 13.78
N THR A 284 -12.79 -11.77 15.07
CA THR A 284 -13.29 -12.96 15.78
C THR A 284 -14.47 -12.58 16.67
N ILE A 285 -15.35 -13.53 16.96
CA ILE A 285 -16.43 -13.28 17.91
C ILE A 285 -15.87 -13.32 19.34
N SER A 286 -16.12 -12.26 20.10
CA SER A 286 -15.66 -12.12 21.48
C SER A 286 -16.70 -12.53 22.51
N SER A 287 -17.98 -12.29 22.24
CA SER A 287 -19.05 -12.65 23.18
C SER A 287 -20.42 -12.77 22.51
N TYR A 288 -21.30 -13.52 23.18
CA TYR A 288 -22.70 -13.68 22.86
C TYR A 288 -23.54 -13.25 24.08
N THR A 289 -24.57 -12.46 23.85
CA THR A 289 -25.52 -12.04 24.89
C THR A 289 -26.92 -12.43 24.46
N ILE A 290 -27.63 -13.15 25.32
CA ILE A 290 -29.03 -13.50 25.10
C ILE A 290 -29.96 -12.64 25.95
N SER A 291 -31.13 -12.28 25.41
CA SER A 291 -32.20 -11.54 26.08
C SER A 291 -33.57 -12.04 25.64
N GLY A 292 -34.64 -11.60 26.33
CA GLY A 292 -36.00 -12.02 26.08
C GLY A 292 -36.40 -13.21 26.97
N GLY A 293 -36.59 -14.41 26.42
CA GLY A 293 -36.95 -15.61 27.21
C GLY A 293 -35.85 -16.13 28.14
N ALA A 294 -34.63 -15.58 28.05
CA ALA A 294 -33.52 -15.86 28.94
C ALA A 294 -32.57 -14.62 28.93
N THR A 295 -31.70 -14.53 29.94
CA THR A 295 -30.70 -13.47 30.02
C THR A 295 -29.32 -14.05 30.35
N GLY A 296 -28.26 -13.49 29.75
CA GLY A 296 -26.88 -13.90 30.04
C GLY A 296 -25.89 -13.46 28.96
N THR A 297 -24.60 -13.41 29.33
CA THR A 297 -23.49 -13.15 28.42
C THR A 297 -22.45 -14.23 28.62
N GLN A 298 -21.94 -14.78 27.52
CA GLN A 298 -20.95 -15.85 27.54
C GLN A 298 -20.10 -15.86 26.28
N SER A 299 -19.03 -16.62 26.27
CA SER A 299 -18.19 -16.87 25.11
C SER A 299 -18.69 -18.03 24.23
N SER A 300 -19.52 -18.93 24.81
CA SER A 300 -20.14 -20.04 24.08
C SER A 300 -21.25 -19.55 23.17
N ASN A 301 -21.36 -20.14 22.00
CA ASN A 301 -22.45 -19.87 21.03
C ASN A 301 -23.73 -20.66 21.30
N VAL A 302 -23.80 -21.42 22.41
CA VAL A 302 -24.94 -22.29 22.75
C VAL A 302 -25.51 -21.87 24.08
N PHE A 303 -26.79 -21.47 24.11
CA PHE A 303 -27.55 -21.17 25.31
C PHE A 303 -28.52 -22.31 25.60
N THR A 304 -28.38 -22.91 26.77
CA THR A 304 -29.24 -24.02 27.22
C THR A 304 -30.19 -23.51 28.28
N ILE A 305 -31.50 -23.52 27.97
CA ILE A 305 -32.58 -23.22 28.89
C ILE A 305 -33.25 -24.55 29.21
N SER A 306 -32.87 -25.12 30.35
CA SER A 306 -33.31 -26.49 30.74
C SER A 306 -34.78 -26.59 30.93
N THR A 307 -35.45 -25.54 31.44
CA THR A 307 -36.92 -25.52 31.67
C THR A 307 -37.49 -24.16 31.27
N ILE A 308 -38.56 -24.16 30.51
CA ILE A 308 -39.31 -23.00 30.07
C ILE A 308 -40.51 -22.81 31.00
N TYR A 309 -40.52 -21.76 31.82
CA TYR A 309 -41.59 -21.50 32.81
C TYR A 309 -42.74 -20.64 32.26
N SER A 310 -42.56 -20.01 31.12
CA SER A 310 -43.61 -19.18 30.48
C SER A 310 -44.34 -19.95 29.37
N SER A 311 -45.57 -19.58 29.08
CA SER A 311 -46.36 -20.08 27.94
C SER A 311 -46.60 -18.98 26.91
N GLY A 312 -47.08 -19.35 25.72
CA GLY A 312 -47.31 -18.47 24.60
C GLY A 312 -46.08 -18.35 23.70
N THR A 313 -45.96 -17.25 22.94
CA THR A 313 -44.84 -17.00 22.07
C THR A 313 -43.69 -16.39 22.88
N ILE A 314 -42.56 -17.10 22.92
CA ILE A 314 -41.35 -16.64 23.61
C ILE A 314 -40.31 -16.33 22.56
N THR A 315 -39.82 -15.10 22.57
CA THR A 315 -38.76 -14.65 21.66
C THR A 315 -37.40 -14.57 22.37
N TYR A 316 -36.41 -15.21 21.79
CA TYR A 316 -35.00 -15.14 22.22
C TYR A 316 -34.26 -14.28 21.25
N THR A 317 -33.60 -13.26 21.76
CA THR A 317 -32.74 -12.32 20.98
C THR A 317 -31.29 -12.50 21.39
N VAL A 318 -30.43 -12.81 20.43
CA VAL A 318 -28.98 -12.90 20.67
C VAL A 318 -28.30 -11.77 19.98
N LYS A 319 -27.40 -11.10 20.72
CA LYS A 319 -26.46 -10.12 20.22
C LYS A 319 -25.07 -10.72 20.30
N VAL A 320 -24.31 -10.67 19.19
CA VAL A 320 -22.90 -11.00 19.15
C VAL A 320 -22.06 -9.74 19.12
N THR A 321 -20.87 -9.79 19.73
CA THR A 321 -19.87 -8.75 19.66
C THR A 321 -18.60 -9.36 19.12
N ASP A 322 -17.97 -8.70 18.12
CA ASP A 322 -16.69 -9.14 17.58
C ASP A 322 -15.50 -8.46 18.27
N SER A 323 -14.29 -8.86 17.90
CA SER A 323 -13.02 -8.32 18.43
C SER A 323 -12.79 -6.84 18.14
N ARG A 324 -13.51 -6.24 17.17
CA ARG A 324 -13.53 -4.79 16.90
C ARG A 324 -14.56 -4.04 17.74
N GLY A 325 -15.36 -4.75 18.57
CA GLY A 325 -16.48 -4.15 19.30
C GLY A 325 -17.73 -3.94 18.44
N ARG A 326 -17.75 -4.41 17.19
CA ARG A 326 -18.93 -4.36 16.32
C ARG A 326 -19.94 -5.43 16.70
N THR A 327 -21.22 -5.16 16.52
CA THR A 327 -22.28 -6.07 16.97
C THR A 327 -23.26 -6.38 15.85
N ALA A 328 -23.84 -7.60 15.92
CA ALA A 328 -25.01 -7.98 15.16
C ALA A 328 -26.04 -8.62 16.09
N THR A 329 -27.31 -8.53 15.74
CA THR A 329 -28.42 -9.04 16.54
C THR A 329 -29.35 -9.87 15.66
N ALA A 330 -29.82 -11.01 16.18
CA ALA A 330 -30.83 -11.84 15.55
C ALA A 330 -31.82 -12.35 16.60
N SER A 331 -33.02 -12.67 16.19
CA SER A 331 -34.08 -13.20 17.08
C SER A 331 -34.71 -14.47 16.51
N THR A 332 -35.09 -15.35 17.39
CA THR A 332 -35.89 -16.56 17.09
C THR A 332 -37.01 -16.72 18.10
N SER A 333 -38.13 -17.26 17.70
CA SER A 333 -39.30 -17.44 18.57
C SER A 333 -39.77 -18.89 18.59
N ILE A 334 -40.27 -19.31 19.74
CA ILE A 334 -40.90 -20.62 19.94
C ILE A 334 -42.31 -20.42 20.48
N SER A 335 -43.20 -21.35 20.19
CA SER A 335 -44.56 -21.39 20.77
C SER A 335 -44.63 -22.45 21.87
N VAL A 336 -45.00 -22.05 23.08
CA VAL A 336 -45.01 -22.87 24.27
C VAL A 336 -46.45 -23.04 24.73
N VAL A 337 -46.92 -24.30 24.82
CA VAL A 337 -48.25 -24.65 25.30
C VAL A 337 -48.31 -24.51 26.82
N ALA A 338 -49.33 -23.85 27.32
CA ALA A 338 -49.57 -23.76 28.76
C ALA A 338 -49.85 -25.13 29.36
N TYR A 339 -49.32 -25.39 30.56
CA TYR A 339 -49.53 -26.64 31.29
C TYR A 339 -49.78 -26.34 32.76
N SER A 340 -50.80 -26.98 33.26
CA SER A 340 -51.07 -27.08 34.71
C SER A 340 -51.13 -28.53 35.11
N ALA A 341 -50.44 -28.87 36.19
CA ALA A 341 -50.52 -30.23 36.72
C ALA A 341 -51.94 -30.57 37.17
N PRO A 342 -52.40 -31.81 36.96
CA PRO A 342 -53.65 -32.27 37.53
C PRO A 342 -53.65 -32.09 39.04
N ALA A 343 -54.67 -31.49 39.59
CA ALA A 343 -54.84 -31.33 41.01
C ALA A 343 -56.05 -32.23 41.46
N PHE A 344 -55.84 -32.91 42.55
CA PHE A 344 -56.99 -33.61 43.20
C PHE A 344 -57.82 -32.52 43.90
N SER A 345 -59.12 -32.47 43.56
CA SER A 345 -60.05 -31.53 44.18
C SER A 345 -60.62 -32.06 45.55
N ALA A 346 -60.50 -33.34 45.81
CA ALA A 346 -60.83 -33.94 47.08
C ALA A 346 -60.03 -35.24 47.28
N THR A 347 -59.54 -35.49 48.48
CA THR A 347 -59.00 -36.78 48.95
C THR A 347 -59.91 -37.24 50.03
N ASP A 348 -60.97 -38.04 49.72
CA ASP A 348 -61.73 -38.76 50.72
C ASP A 348 -60.94 -40.00 51.07
N ALA A 349 -60.39 -40.00 52.26
CA ALA A 349 -59.73 -41.18 52.86
C ALA A 349 -60.79 -41.97 53.63
N PHE A 350 -61.20 -43.04 53.08
CA PHE A 350 -62.09 -44.00 53.86
C PHE A 350 -61.23 -44.97 54.63
N ARG A 351 -61.46 -45.01 55.93
CA ARG A 351 -60.85 -46.01 56.79
C ARG A 351 -61.58 -47.28 56.67
N CYS A 352 -61.06 -48.32 56.02
CA CYS A 352 -61.62 -49.68 56.04
C CYS A 352 -61.47 -50.30 57.42
N ILE A 353 -62.53 -50.51 58.13
CA ILE A 353 -62.57 -51.34 59.35
C ILE A 353 -62.64 -52.81 58.90
N ALA A 354 -61.61 -53.57 59.29
CA ALA A 354 -61.66 -55.04 59.02
C ALA A 354 -62.86 -55.64 59.63
N ASN A 355 -63.71 -56.36 58.82
CA ASN A 355 -64.91 -57.11 59.12
C ASN A 355 -66.29 -56.45 58.83
N MET A 356 -66.30 -55.40 58.00
CA MET A 356 -67.61 -55.09 57.37
C MET A 356 -67.61 -55.57 55.94
N VAL A 357 -68.64 -56.35 55.55
CA VAL A 357 -68.96 -56.68 54.16
C VAL A 357 -69.13 -55.34 53.42
N PRO A 358 -68.33 -55.04 52.45
CA PRO A 358 -68.41 -53.72 51.76
C PRO A 358 -69.82 -53.61 51.13
N PRO A 359 -70.55 -52.50 51.34
CA PRO A 359 -71.73 -52.23 50.51
C PRO A 359 -71.25 -52.29 49.07
N GLN A 360 -72.04 -52.99 48.25
CA GLN A 360 -71.74 -53.01 46.81
C GLN A 360 -71.63 -51.57 46.28
N ILE A 361 -70.44 -51.15 46.08
CA ILE A 361 -70.20 -49.85 45.43
C ILE A 361 -70.62 -50.03 43.98
N PRO A 362 -71.60 -49.24 43.48
CA PRO A 362 -71.95 -49.30 42.08
C PRO A 362 -70.64 -49.01 41.32
N ALA A 363 -70.34 -49.82 40.31
CA ALA A 363 -69.21 -49.64 39.48
C ALA A 363 -69.11 -48.17 39.05
N LEU A 364 -68.11 -47.42 39.60
CA LEU A 364 -67.78 -46.09 39.12
C LEU A 364 -67.37 -46.29 37.67
N THR A 365 -68.32 -46.04 36.77
CA THR A 365 -68.01 -45.94 35.34
C THR A 365 -67.07 -44.73 35.23
N PHE A 366 -65.79 -45.01 35.12
CA PHE A 366 -64.83 -44.02 34.82
C PHE A 366 -65.15 -43.51 33.41
N GLN A 367 -65.98 -42.49 33.31
CA GLN A 367 -66.05 -41.74 32.06
C GLN A 367 -64.84 -40.95 31.95
N PRO A 368 -63.94 -41.26 30.99
CA PRO A 368 -62.85 -40.35 30.69
C PRO A 368 -63.55 -39.05 30.27
N ARG A 369 -63.34 -38.01 31.09
CA ARG A 369 -63.76 -36.67 30.70
C ARG A 369 -63.09 -36.41 29.34
N GLN A 370 -63.92 -36.41 28.29
CA GLN A 370 -63.48 -35.98 26.99
C GLN A 370 -62.89 -34.59 27.22
N GLN A 371 -61.58 -34.52 27.22
CA GLN A 371 -60.92 -33.24 27.07
C GLN A 371 -61.52 -32.60 25.84
N ALA A 372 -62.13 -31.45 26.03
CA ALA A 372 -62.52 -30.61 24.92
C ALA A 372 -61.39 -30.60 23.95
N ARG A 373 -61.56 -31.19 22.82
CA ARG A 373 -60.69 -31.05 21.69
C ARG A 373 -60.72 -29.57 21.39
N SER A 374 -59.73 -28.83 21.83
CA SER A 374 -59.43 -27.62 21.18
C SER A 374 -59.23 -27.97 19.70
N PRO A 375 -59.91 -27.33 18.78
CA PRO A 375 -59.68 -27.58 17.38
C PRO A 375 -58.25 -27.08 17.10
N LEU A 376 -57.31 -27.99 17.05
CA LEU A 376 -56.09 -27.80 16.29
C LEU A 376 -56.56 -27.67 14.83
N SER A 377 -57.14 -26.51 14.48
CA SER A 377 -57.24 -26.13 13.10
C SER A 377 -55.85 -26.00 12.60
N ALA A 378 -55.46 -26.98 11.88
CA ALA A 378 -54.32 -26.99 11.01
C ALA A 378 -54.19 -25.67 10.26
N ALA A 379 -53.13 -25.00 10.49
CA ALA A 379 -52.45 -24.23 9.44
C ALA A 379 -51.20 -25.03 9.10
N ARG A 380 -51.38 -26.08 8.33
CA ARG A 380 -50.34 -26.60 7.45
C ARG A 380 -50.61 -25.98 6.10
N THR A 381 -49.85 -24.97 5.75
CA THR A 381 -49.69 -24.56 4.36
C THR A 381 -48.20 -24.44 4.13
N VAL A 382 -47.74 -25.34 3.31
CA VAL A 382 -46.58 -25.39 2.41
C VAL A 382 -45.40 -24.48 2.73
#